data_11f21671ee138975022bb3ce1675c820
#
_entry.id   11f21671ee138975022bb3ce1675c820
#
_cell.length_a   1.000
_cell.length_b   1.000
_cell.length_c   1.000
_cell.angle_alpha   90.00
_cell.angle_beta   90.00
_cell.angle_gamma   90.00
#
_symmetry.space_group_name_H-M   'P 1'
#
loop_
_entity.id
_entity.type
_entity.pdbx_description
1 polymer ?
#
loop_
_entity_poly.entity_id
_entity_poly.type
_entity_poly.pdbx_seq_one_letter_code
_entity_poly.pdbx_strand_id
1 'polypeptide(L)'
;MDPVTESHKPLIAVAGASGFVGSHLRDFLKGDYLFRALTRSASVAEQSPDATSTEWRECDLYSLPKVTKALVGCDCGIYLVHSMAPSSRLVQGSFEDTDLLLADNFIRAAEAAGLKHVVYLSGLIPKTGEPLSPHLRSRLEVENVLRSRSVKVTVLRAGLIFGPGGSSFSLLINLVRRLPVMLMPAWGRSKTQSIDIENVCQAFRLCLQEAEMAGETYDLGGHCAMAYSEMISQTADLLGKRARFF
;
A
#
# COMPACT_ATOMS: atom_id res chain seq x y z
N MET A 1 -32.97 -17.28 26.26
CA MET A 1 -31.82 -16.39 26.12
C MET A 1 -30.79 -17.20 25.35
N ASP A 2 -30.79 -16.99 24.02
CA ASP A 2 -29.77 -17.61 23.17
C ASP A 2 -28.44 -16.95 23.48
N PRO A 3 -27.33 -17.72 23.54
CA PRO A 3 -26.02 -17.15 23.74
C PRO A 3 -25.69 -16.28 22.51
N VAL A 4 -25.43 -15.01 22.76
CA VAL A 4 -24.87 -14.10 21.77
C VAL A 4 -23.57 -14.76 21.30
N THR A 5 -23.59 -15.35 20.12
CA THR A 5 -22.40 -15.83 19.43
C THR A 5 -21.50 -14.60 19.24
N GLU A 6 -20.45 -14.46 20.04
CA GLU A 6 -19.37 -13.53 19.77
C GLU A 6 -18.89 -13.80 18.34
N SER A 7 -19.24 -12.92 17.42
CA SER A 7 -18.79 -13.03 16.03
C SER A 7 -17.28 -12.89 16.04
N HIS A 8 -16.58 -13.99 15.83
CA HIS A 8 -15.13 -14.03 15.74
C HIS A 8 -14.70 -13.11 14.58
N LYS A 9 -14.08 -11.96 14.92
CA LYS A 9 -13.56 -11.04 13.90
C LYS A 9 -12.42 -11.72 13.12
N PRO A 10 -12.45 -11.69 11.78
CA PRO A 10 -11.37 -12.26 10.99
C PRO A 10 -10.03 -11.61 11.30
N LEU A 11 -8.96 -12.40 11.31
CA LEU A 11 -7.59 -11.95 11.55
C LEU A 11 -6.87 -11.70 10.21
N ILE A 12 -6.41 -10.48 9.99
CA ILE A 12 -5.76 -10.06 8.76
C ILE A 12 -4.27 -9.79 9.01
N ALA A 13 -3.40 -10.49 8.27
CA ALA A 13 -1.97 -10.19 8.27
C ALA A 13 -1.68 -8.97 7.37
N VAL A 14 -0.94 -7.99 7.88
CA VAL A 14 -0.60 -6.76 7.12
C VAL A 14 0.91 -6.59 7.03
N ALA A 15 1.47 -6.80 5.85
CA ALA A 15 2.84 -6.42 5.51
C ALA A 15 2.88 -4.94 5.09
N GLY A 16 3.70 -4.14 5.77
CA GLY A 16 3.70 -2.67 5.60
C GLY A 16 2.73 -1.93 6.51
N ALA A 17 2.31 -2.56 7.62
CA ALA A 17 1.32 -2.04 8.57
C ALA A 17 1.70 -0.71 9.22
N SER A 18 2.99 -0.41 9.40
CA SER A 18 3.49 0.85 9.97
C SER A 18 3.55 2.01 8.97
N GLY A 19 3.32 1.74 7.69
CA GLY A 19 3.34 2.76 6.64
C GLY A 19 2.08 3.64 6.66
N PHE A 20 2.08 4.68 5.81
CA PHE A 20 0.96 5.63 5.69
C PHE A 20 -0.38 4.92 5.43
N VAL A 21 -0.46 4.10 4.39
CA VAL A 21 -1.70 3.37 4.08
C VAL A 21 -2.02 2.33 5.14
N GLY A 22 -1.03 1.59 5.62
CA GLY A 22 -1.23 0.53 6.62
C GLY A 22 -1.77 1.03 7.95
N SER A 23 -1.32 2.21 8.41
CA SER A 23 -1.83 2.83 9.65
C SER A 23 -3.28 3.28 9.52
N HIS A 24 -3.63 3.98 8.42
CA HIS A 24 -5.00 4.41 8.16
C HIS A 24 -5.96 3.23 7.99
N LEU A 25 -5.51 2.20 7.28
CA LEU A 25 -6.32 1.00 7.03
C LEU A 25 -6.66 0.26 8.32
N ARG A 26 -5.67 0.07 9.21
CA ARG A 26 -5.90 -0.57 10.53
C ARG A 26 -6.87 0.26 11.37
N ASP A 27 -6.70 1.58 11.40
CA ASP A 27 -7.61 2.46 12.15
C ASP A 27 -9.03 2.46 11.57
N PHE A 28 -9.16 2.48 10.25
CA PHE A 28 -10.45 2.47 9.55
C PHE A 28 -11.23 1.15 9.73
N LEU A 29 -10.53 0.02 9.78
CA LEU A 29 -11.14 -1.33 9.81
C LEU A 29 -11.13 -2.00 11.19
N LYS A 30 -10.59 -1.39 12.24
CA LYS A 30 -10.48 -1.97 13.60
C LYS A 30 -11.81 -2.40 14.21
N GLY A 31 -12.93 -1.85 13.71
CA GLY A 31 -14.28 -2.25 14.12
C GLY A 31 -14.68 -3.63 13.60
N ASP A 32 -14.18 -4.00 12.43
CA ASP A 32 -14.61 -5.18 11.68
C ASP A 32 -13.60 -6.35 11.76
N TYR A 33 -12.30 -6.04 11.94
CA TYR A 33 -11.20 -7.00 11.83
C TYR A 33 -10.22 -6.91 13.00
N LEU A 34 -9.50 -8.01 13.22
CA LEU A 34 -8.26 -8.05 13.99
C LEU A 34 -7.07 -8.02 13.02
N PHE A 35 -5.97 -7.43 13.45
CA PHE A 35 -4.78 -7.30 12.60
C PHE A 35 -3.56 -7.97 13.22
N ARG A 36 -2.82 -8.69 12.39
CA ARG A 36 -1.44 -9.07 12.66
C ARG A 36 -0.52 -8.21 11.83
N ALA A 37 0.01 -7.16 12.44
CA ALA A 37 0.88 -6.19 11.81
C ALA A 37 2.33 -6.69 11.75
N LEU A 38 2.84 -6.93 10.55
CA LEU A 38 4.22 -7.40 10.34
C LEU A 38 5.18 -6.21 10.33
N THR A 39 6.19 -6.24 11.18
CA THR A 39 7.23 -5.20 11.28
C THR A 39 8.61 -5.81 11.37
N ARG A 40 9.62 -5.10 10.83
CA ARG A 40 11.04 -5.47 10.99
C ARG A 40 11.62 -5.02 12.33
N SER A 41 10.95 -4.12 13.03
CA SER A 41 11.45 -3.52 14.27
C SER A 41 10.78 -4.15 15.48
N ALA A 42 11.58 -4.81 16.31
CA ALA A 42 11.13 -5.34 17.59
C ALA A 42 10.54 -4.22 18.50
N SER A 43 11.17 -3.04 18.49
CA SER A 43 10.70 -1.90 19.30
C SER A 43 9.30 -1.41 18.90
N VAL A 44 8.94 -1.50 17.61
CA VAL A 44 7.57 -1.18 17.16
C VAL A 44 6.60 -2.25 17.64
N ALA A 45 7.01 -3.52 17.63
CA ALA A 45 6.18 -4.61 18.13
C ALA A 45 5.92 -4.52 19.64
N GLU A 46 6.87 -3.98 20.40
CA GLU A 46 6.78 -3.89 21.87
C GLU A 46 6.03 -2.64 22.35
N GLN A 47 6.04 -1.55 21.60
CA GLN A 47 5.59 -0.22 22.05
C GLN A 47 4.26 0.24 21.44
N SER A 48 3.56 -0.61 20.70
CA SER A 48 2.36 -0.16 19.99
C SER A 48 1.15 0.02 20.90
N PRO A 49 0.46 1.18 20.83
CA PRO A 49 -0.75 1.45 21.59
C PRO A 49 -2.01 0.68 21.12
N ASP A 50 -1.94 -0.01 19.98
CA ASP A 50 -3.10 -0.65 19.32
C ASP A 50 -3.39 -2.08 19.80
N ALA A 51 -2.98 -2.44 21.02
CA ALA A 51 -3.02 -3.81 21.54
C ALA A 51 -4.42 -4.48 21.54
N THR A 52 -5.50 -3.73 21.41
CA THR A 52 -6.87 -4.29 21.43
C THR A 52 -7.32 -4.85 20.10
N SER A 53 -6.87 -4.29 18.97
CA SER A 53 -7.25 -4.71 17.62
C SER A 53 -6.07 -5.14 16.75
N THR A 54 -4.83 -4.88 17.18
CA THR A 54 -3.62 -5.13 16.40
C THR A 54 -2.57 -5.87 17.23
N GLU A 55 -2.24 -7.08 16.82
CA GLU A 55 -1.08 -7.84 17.29
C GLU A 55 0.13 -7.46 16.41
N TRP A 56 1.14 -6.83 16.99
CA TRP A 56 2.38 -6.57 16.30
C TRP A 56 3.31 -7.79 16.37
N ARG A 57 3.86 -8.17 15.21
CA ARG A 57 4.78 -9.30 15.14
C ARG A 57 6.05 -8.90 14.40
N GLU A 58 7.19 -9.11 15.05
CA GLU A 58 8.48 -8.98 14.38
C GLU A 58 8.59 -10.04 13.29
N CYS A 59 8.73 -9.58 12.05
CA CYS A 59 8.81 -10.44 10.87
C CYS A 59 9.72 -9.81 9.82
N ASP A 60 10.79 -10.49 9.48
CA ASP A 60 11.65 -10.14 8.37
C ASP A 60 11.16 -10.85 7.09
N LEU A 61 10.63 -10.10 6.15
CA LEU A 61 10.09 -10.63 4.88
C LEU A 61 11.16 -11.28 3.99
N TYR A 62 12.46 -11.06 4.25
CA TYR A 62 13.53 -11.82 3.59
C TYR A 62 13.59 -13.29 4.04
N SER A 63 12.97 -13.63 5.16
CA SER A 63 12.98 -14.97 5.72
C SER A 63 11.65 -15.69 5.50
N LEU A 64 11.56 -16.52 4.46
CA LEU A 64 10.36 -17.32 4.20
C LEU A 64 9.82 -18.07 5.43
N PRO A 65 10.67 -18.75 6.26
CA PRO A 65 10.16 -19.42 7.46
C PRO A 65 9.54 -18.48 8.50
N LYS A 66 10.13 -17.27 8.67
CA LYS A 66 9.55 -16.27 9.59
C LYS A 66 8.20 -15.75 9.08
N VAL A 67 8.09 -15.50 7.77
CA VAL A 67 6.83 -15.04 7.16
C VAL A 67 5.78 -16.13 7.28
N THR A 68 6.09 -17.38 6.94
CA THR A 68 5.16 -18.50 7.07
C THR A 68 4.63 -18.62 8.51
N LYS A 69 5.53 -18.60 9.51
CA LYS A 69 5.13 -18.64 10.93
C LYS A 69 4.24 -17.45 11.31
N ALA A 70 4.52 -16.27 10.76
CA ALA A 70 3.74 -15.07 11.06
C ALA A 70 2.34 -15.09 10.43
N LEU A 71 2.14 -15.79 9.31
CA LEU A 71 0.86 -15.88 8.61
C LEU A 71 -0.06 -17.01 9.12
N VAL A 72 0.46 -17.95 9.90
CA VAL A 72 -0.36 -19.06 10.46
C VAL A 72 -1.52 -18.49 11.27
N GLY A 73 -2.74 -18.99 11.00
CA GLY A 73 -3.97 -18.59 11.69
C GLY A 73 -4.58 -17.26 11.23
N CYS A 74 -4.02 -16.62 10.18
CA CYS A 74 -4.66 -15.48 9.54
C CYS A 74 -5.64 -15.97 8.45
N ASP A 75 -6.76 -15.25 8.30
CA ASP A 75 -7.79 -15.53 7.30
C ASP A 75 -7.40 -14.95 5.93
N CYS A 76 -6.88 -13.73 5.93
CA CYS A 76 -6.47 -12.98 4.75
C CYS A 76 -5.13 -12.28 4.96
N GLY A 77 -4.52 -11.84 3.84
CA GLY A 77 -3.31 -11.03 3.84
C GLY A 77 -3.51 -9.69 3.12
N ILE A 78 -2.82 -8.66 3.60
CA ILE A 78 -2.68 -7.37 2.91
C ILE A 78 -1.20 -7.11 2.68
N TYR A 79 -0.84 -6.83 1.42
CA TYR A 79 0.53 -6.55 1.02
C TYR A 79 0.69 -5.10 0.56
N LEU A 80 1.39 -4.29 1.37
CA LEU A 80 1.62 -2.86 1.14
C LEU A 80 3.11 -2.52 1.02
N VAL A 81 3.98 -3.54 0.97
CA VAL A 81 5.43 -3.34 0.97
C VAL A 81 5.92 -2.98 -0.41
N HIS A 82 6.75 -1.95 -0.47
CA HIS A 82 7.58 -1.63 -1.63
C HIS A 82 8.82 -0.86 -1.19
N SER A 83 9.88 -1.03 -1.93
CA SER A 83 11.15 -0.35 -1.69
C SER A 83 11.26 0.86 -2.61
N MET A 84 11.78 1.96 -2.06
CA MET A 84 12.07 3.19 -2.82
C MET A 84 13.56 3.36 -3.07
N ALA A 85 14.39 2.48 -2.49
CA ALA A 85 15.84 2.52 -2.59
C ALA A 85 16.41 1.10 -2.58
N PRO A 86 17.61 0.89 -3.18
CA PRO A 86 18.31 -0.39 -3.13
C PRO A 86 18.50 -0.87 -1.69
N SER A 87 18.34 -2.18 -1.50
CA SER A 87 18.56 -2.79 -0.20
C SER A 87 20.06 -3.04 0.01
N SER A 88 20.60 -2.64 1.18
CA SER A 88 21.95 -2.99 1.60
C SER A 88 22.15 -4.49 1.83
N ARG A 89 21.09 -5.28 1.82
CA ARG A 89 21.15 -6.75 2.00
C ARG A 89 21.38 -7.50 0.69
N LEU A 90 21.15 -6.86 -0.46
CA LEU A 90 21.45 -7.42 -1.77
C LEU A 90 22.68 -6.69 -2.31
N VAL A 91 23.82 -7.37 -2.37
CA VAL A 91 25.14 -6.81 -2.73
C VAL A 91 25.16 -6.24 -4.16
N GLN A 92 24.29 -6.76 -5.06
CA GLN A 92 24.17 -6.35 -6.47
C GLN A 92 22.71 -6.19 -6.90
N GLY A 93 21.76 -6.16 -5.95
CA GLY A 93 20.33 -6.10 -6.25
C GLY A 93 19.82 -4.66 -6.35
N SER A 94 18.90 -4.44 -7.28
CA SER A 94 18.14 -3.21 -7.38
C SER A 94 16.99 -3.19 -6.35
N PHE A 95 16.23 -2.09 -6.29
CA PHE A 95 15.02 -2.05 -5.47
C PHE A 95 13.93 -2.97 -6.04
N GLU A 96 13.92 -3.17 -7.37
CA GLU A 96 13.02 -4.09 -8.07
C GLU A 96 13.26 -5.53 -7.61
N ASP A 97 14.52 -5.99 -7.57
CA ASP A 97 14.90 -7.32 -7.09
C ASP A 97 14.46 -7.55 -5.63
N THR A 98 14.59 -6.50 -4.82
CA THR A 98 14.11 -6.52 -3.43
C THR A 98 12.61 -6.72 -3.37
N ASP A 99 11.83 -5.92 -4.10
CA ASP A 99 10.37 -5.98 -4.10
C ASP A 99 9.88 -7.37 -4.58
N LEU A 100 10.50 -7.93 -5.61
CA LEU A 100 10.20 -9.27 -6.12
C LEU A 100 10.45 -10.37 -5.08
N LEU A 101 11.62 -10.34 -4.44
CA LEU A 101 11.97 -11.34 -3.42
C LEU A 101 11.03 -11.31 -2.23
N LEU A 102 10.69 -10.10 -1.73
CA LEU A 102 9.78 -9.96 -0.59
C LEU A 102 8.36 -10.40 -0.95
N ALA A 103 7.89 -10.11 -2.17
CA ALA A 103 6.60 -10.54 -2.66
C ALA A 103 6.52 -12.07 -2.86
N ASP A 104 7.58 -12.70 -3.42
CA ASP A 104 7.65 -14.17 -3.57
C ASP A 104 7.62 -14.86 -2.20
N ASN A 105 8.41 -14.39 -1.25
CA ASN A 105 8.39 -14.93 0.11
C ASN A 105 7.01 -14.79 0.76
N PHE A 106 6.35 -13.63 0.58
CA PHE A 106 5.04 -13.41 1.17
C PHE A 106 3.98 -14.34 0.58
N ILE A 107 3.91 -14.47 -0.75
CA ILE A 107 2.85 -15.29 -1.37
C ILE A 107 3.09 -16.79 -1.16
N ARG A 108 4.35 -17.26 -1.14
CA ARG A 108 4.70 -18.64 -0.78
C ARG A 108 4.31 -18.95 0.66
N ALA A 109 4.58 -18.01 1.56
CA ALA A 109 4.20 -18.14 2.96
C ALA A 109 2.67 -18.12 3.13
N ALA A 110 1.96 -17.28 2.37
CA ALA A 110 0.50 -17.21 2.39
C ALA A 110 -0.13 -18.55 1.94
N GLU A 111 0.39 -19.13 0.85
CA GLU A 111 -0.03 -20.45 0.37
C GLU A 111 0.25 -21.54 1.41
N ALA A 112 1.46 -21.58 1.97
CA ALA A 112 1.86 -22.57 2.97
C ALA A 112 1.08 -22.43 4.31
N ALA A 113 0.66 -21.22 4.67
CA ALA A 113 -0.16 -20.94 5.84
C ALA A 113 -1.67 -21.14 5.59
N GLY A 114 -2.08 -21.42 4.35
CA GLY A 114 -3.46 -21.68 3.97
C GLY A 114 -4.34 -20.44 3.82
N LEU A 115 -3.74 -19.25 3.61
CA LEU A 115 -4.51 -18.05 3.31
C LEU A 115 -5.27 -18.23 1.99
N LYS A 116 -6.51 -17.79 1.96
CA LYS A 116 -7.35 -17.91 0.76
C LYS A 116 -7.34 -16.68 -0.12
N HIS A 117 -7.02 -15.52 0.47
CA HIS A 117 -7.10 -14.23 -0.19
C HIS A 117 -5.99 -13.29 0.28
N VAL A 118 -5.41 -12.56 -0.67
CA VAL A 118 -4.45 -11.47 -0.43
C VAL A 118 -4.91 -10.25 -1.22
N VAL A 119 -4.89 -9.07 -0.59
CA VAL A 119 -5.14 -7.80 -1.27
C VAL A 119 -3.82 -7.04 -1.38
N TYR A 120 -3.45 -6.67 -2.60
CA TYR A 120 -2.23 -5.93 -2.91
C TYR A 120 -2.53 -4.51 -3.37
N LEU A 121 -1.83 -3.51 -2.82
CA LEU A 121 -1.89 -2.14 -3.29
C LEU A 121 -0.75 -1.86 -4.27
N SER A 122 -1.12 -1.68 -5.51
CA SER A 122 -0.22 -1.38 -6.63
C SER A 122 -0.34 0.07 -7.10
N GLY A 123 0.46 0.44 -8.11
CA GLY A 123 0.34 1.73 -8.79
C GLY A 123 -0.60 1.67 -9.99
N LEU A 124 -1.26 2.78 -10.27
CA LEU A 124 -2.12 2.92 -11.45
C LEU A 124 -1.28 2.81 -12.73
N ILE A 125 -1.61 1.87 -13.59
CA ILE A 125 -0.89 1.62 -14.85
C ILE A 125 -1.53 2.44 -15.97
N PRO A 126 -0.80 3.36 -16.62
CA PRO A 126 -1.33 4.15 -17.73
C PRO A 126 -1.62 3.26 -18.94
N LYS A 127 -2.75 3.54 -19.61
CA LYS A 127 -3.19 2.83 -20.84
C LYS A 127 -2.70 3.53 -22.13
N THR A 128 -1.55 4.21 -22.08
CA THR A 128 -1.07 5.06 -23.18
C THR A 128 -0.20 4.35 -24.21
N GLY A 129 0.21 3.10 -23.94
CA GLY A 129 1.18 2.38 -24.79
C GLY A 129 2.63 2.87 -24.65
N GLU A 130 2.89 3.88 -23.83
CA GLU A 130 4.24 4.36 -23.53
C GLU A 130 4.98 3.41 -22.57
N PRO A 131 6.32 3.36 -22.62
CA PRO A 131 7.10 2.56 -21.70
C PRO A 131 6.83 2.95 -20.24
N LEU A 132 6.57 1.95 -19.40
CA LEU A 132 6.38 2.16 -17.97
C LEU A 132 7.65 2.67 -17.30
N SER A 133 7.49 3.57 -16.33
CA SER A 133 8.61 3.93 -15.45
C SER A 133 9.15 2.69 -14.71
N PRO A 134 10.43 2.67 -14.30
CA PRO A 134 11.00 1.55 -13.53
C PRO A 134 10.13 1.20 -12.30
N HIS A 135 9.63 2.21 -11.61
CA HIS A 135 8.75 2.05 -10.46
C HIS A 135 7.43 1.31 -10.80
N LEU A 136 6.73 1.71 -11.87
CA LEU A 136 5.48 1.04 -12.27
C LEU A 136 5.73 -0.35 -12.86
N ARG A 137 6.88 -0.55 -13.49
CA ARG A 137 7.30 -1.89 -13.96
C ARG A 137 7.49 -2.84 -12.79
N SER A 138 8.25 -2.41 -11.76
CA SER A 138 8.43 -3.20 -10.53
C SER A 138 7.07 -3.56 -9.89
N ARG A 139 6.13 -2.62 -9.85
CA ARG A 139 4.78 -2.87 -9.33
C ARG A 139 4.04 -3.96 -10.10
N LEU A 140 4.12 -3.92 -11.43
CA LEU A 140 3.50 -4.92 -12.29
C LEU A 140 4.16 -6.30 -12.15
N GLU A 141 5.47 -6.34 -11.99
CA GLU A 141 6.22 -7.58 -11.73
C GLU A 141 5.83 -8.18 -10.37
N VAL A 142 5.68 -7.37 -9.33
CA VAL A 142 5.15 -7.80 -8.02
C VAL A 142 3.73 -8.35 -8.14
N GLU A 143 2.84 -7.73 -8.94
CA GLU A 143 1.50 -8.27 -9.22
C GLU A 143 1.58 -9.69 -9.78
N ASN A 144 2.45 -9.90 -10.77
CA ASN A 144 2.63 -11.20 -11.42
C ASN A 144 3.17 -12.25 -10.44
N VAL A 145 4.15 -11.88 -9.60
CA VAL A 145 4.71 -12.77 -8.58
C VAL A 145 3.65 -13.16 -7.55
N LEU A 146 2.92 -12.19 -7.02
CA LEU A 146 1.86 -12.47 -6.05
C LEU A 146 0.78 -13.40 -6.62
N ARG A 147 0.45 -13.26 -7.92
CA ARG A 147 -0.54 -14.11 -8.61
C ARG A 147 -0.01 -15.47 -9.09
N SER A 148 1.27 -15.77 -8.86
CA SER A 148 1.90 -17.01 -9.35
C SER A 148 1.50 -18.27 -8.57
N ARG A 149 0.70 -18.14 -7.50
CA ARG A 149 0.31 -19.21 -6.58
C ARG A 149 -1.21 -19.43 -6.56
N SER A 150 -1.64 -20.45 -5.81
CA SER A 150 -3.06 -20.83 -5.69
C SER A 150 -3.90 -19.83 -4.87
N VAL A 151 -3.27 -18.97 -4.10
CA VAL A 151 -3.94 -17.93 -3.30
C VAL A 151 -4.58 -16.90 -4.23
N LYS A 152 -5.84 -16.55 -4.03
CA LYS A 152 -6.50 -15.48 -4.80
C LYS A 152 -5.89 -14.13 -4.43
N VAL A 153 -5.48 -13.35 -5.44
CA VAL A 153 -4.87 -12.03 -5.21
C VAL A 153 -5.67 -10.94 -5.90
N THR A 154 -6.32 -10.10 -5.10
CA THR A 154 -6.97 -8.87 -5.59
C THR A 154 -5.95 -7.75 -5.65
N VAL A 155 -5.87 -7.05 -6.76
CA VAL A 155 -4.95 -5.93 -6.97
C VAL A 155 -5.74 -4.63 -7.03
N LEU A 156 -5.41 -3.71 -6.14
CA LEU A 156 -5.89 -2.34 -6.14
C LEU A 156 -4.80 -1.43 -6.70
N ARG A 157 -4.97 -0.92 -7.92
CA ARG A 157 -4.03 0.00 -8.56
C ARG A 157 -4.45 1.42 -8.27
N ALA A 158 -3.74 2.08 -7.36
CA ALA A 158 -4.04 3.46 -6.97
C ALA A 158 -3.13 4.46 -7.67
N GLY A 159 -3.69 5.63 -7.99
CA GLY A 159 -2.92 6.82 -8.35
C GLY A 159 -2.22 7.41 -7.12
N LEU A 160 -2.02 8.74 -7.12
CA LEU A 160 -1.41 9.42 -5.99
C LEU A 160 -2.38 9.48 -4.80
N ILE A 161 -2.03 8.84 -3.69
CA ILE A 161 -2.89 8.77 -2.51
C ILE A 161 -2.62 9.99 -1.63
N PHE A 162 -3.67 10.75 -1.32
CA PHE A 162 -3.63 11.90 -0.43
C PHE A 162 -4.29 11.58 0.92
N GLY A 163 -3.78 12.21 1.97
CA GLY A 163 -4.34 12.14 3.31
C GLY A 163 -3.38 12.65 4.38
N PRO A 164 -3.86 12.85 5.61
CA PRO A 164 -3.04 13.28 6.73
C PRO A 164 -1.87 12.32 7.00
N GLY A 165 -0.66 12.84 7.14
CA GLY A 165 0.56 12.02 7.34
C GLY A 165 1.15 11.40 6.06
N GLY A 166 0.52 11.58 4.90
CA GLY A 166 1.07 11.13 3.62
C GLY A 166 2.30 11.93 3.20
N SER A 167 3.40 11.24 2.83
CA SER A 167 4.65 11.89 2.42
C SER A 167 4.47 12.72 1.15
N SER A 168 3.72 12.23 0.17
CA SER A 168 3.46 12.92 -1.09
C SER A 168 2.69 14.22 -0.89
N PHE A 169 1.68 14.21 -0.04
CA PHE A 169 0.90 15.40 0.31
C PHE A 169 1.74 16.42 1.08
N SER A 170 2.50 15.95 2.08
CA SER A 170 3.42 16.79 2.84
C SER A 170 4.51 17.40 1.96
N LEU A 171 5.05 16.63 1.02
CA LEU A 171 6.03 17.11 0.04
C LEU A 171 5.44 18.22 -0.83
N LEU A 172 4.25 18.03 -1.38
CA LEU A 172 3.55 19.00 -2.22
C LEU A 172 3.32 20.33 -1.46
N ILE A 173 2.79 20.27 -0.24
CA ILE A 173 2.57 21.46 0.59
C ILE A 173 3.91 22.16 0.90
N ASN A 174 4.94 21.41 1.29
CA ASN A 174 6.25 21.97 1.61
C ASN A 174 6.93 22.60 0.39
N LEU A 175 6.79 22.00 -0.79
CA LEU A 175 7.29 22.54 -2.05
C LEU A 175 6.67 23.93 -2.31
N VAL A 176 5.33 24.01 -2.25
CA VAL A 176 4.59 25.27 -2.46
C VAL A 176 4.91 26.32 -1.39
N ARG A 177 5.08 25.89 -0.13
CA ARG A 177 5.38 26.83 0.97
C ARG A 177 6.77 27.44 0.86
N ARG A 178 7.76 26.67 0.42
CA ARG A 178 9.19 27.03 0.47
C ARG A 178 9.70 27.65 -0.82
N LEU A 179 9.14 27.32 -1.97
CA LEU A 179 9.64 27.77 -3.27
C LEU A 179 8.70 28.85 -3.86
N PRO A 180 9.13 30.13 -3.89
CA PRO A 180 8.36 31.20 -4.53
C PRO A 180 8.36 31.11 -6.05
N VAL A 181 9.34 30.40 -6.62
CA VAL A 181 9.53 30.13 -8.04
C VAL A 181 9.90 28.67 -8.21
N MET A 182 9.25 27.99 -9.11
CA MET A 182 9.51 26.58 -9.40
C MET A 182 9.90 26.37 -10.85
N LEU A 183 11.09 25.79 -11.07
CA LEU A 183 11.44 25.22 -12.36
C LEU A 183 10.66 23.93 -12.52
N MET A 184 9.76 23.90 -13.52
CA MET A 184 8.93 22.73 -13.76
C MET A 184 9.67 21.71 -14.63
N PRO A 185 10.11 20.56 -14.09
CA PRO A 185 10.71 19.51 -14.89
C PRO A 185 9.71 18.94 -15.90
N ALA A 186 10.21 18.25 -16.93
CA ALA A 186 9.35 17.64 -17.96
C ALA A 186 8.26 16.72 -17.39
N TRP A 187 8.54 16.01 -16.29
CA TRP A 187 7.57 15.16 -15.60
C TRP A 187 6.40 15.93 -14.95
N GLY A 188 6.51 17.24 -14.78
CA GLY A 188 5.41 18.08 -14.28
C GLY A 188 4.17 18.07 -15.19
N ARG A 189 4.34 17.67 -16.46
CA ARG A 189 3.24 17.47 -17.42
C ARG A 189 2.59 16.09 -17.32
N SER A 190 3.24 15.15 -16.64
CA SER A 190 2.68 13.81 -16.41
C SER A 190 1.40 13.92 -15.59
N LYS A 191 0.40 13.12 -15.96
CA LYS A 191 -0.91 13.12 -15.29
C LYS A 191 -1.01 11.95 -14.33
N THR A 192 -1.70 12.16 -13.23
CA THR A 192 -2.13 11.12 -12.30
C THR A 192 -3.56 11.36 -11.87
N GLN A 193 -4.24 10.32 -11.41
CA GLN A 193 -5.53 10.45 -10.74
C GLN A 193 -5.31 10.34 -9.24
N SER A 194 -5.48 11.45 -8.54
CA SER A 194 -5.33 11.47 -7.08
C SER A 194 -6.55 10.84 -6.43
N ILE A 195 -6.33 10.13 -5.32
CA ILE A 195 -7.40 9.50 -4.54
C ILE A 195 -7.17 9.77 -3.06
N ASP A 196 -8.26 9.98 -2.32
CA ASP A 196 -8.20 10.13 -0.88
C ASP A 196 -7.93 8.79 -0.18
N ILE A 197 -7.19 8.83 0.93
CA ILE A 197 -6.83 7.65 1.72
C ILE A 197 -8.07 6.92 2.27
N GLU A 198 -9.14 7.63 2.62
CA GLU A 198 -10.38 7.00 3.10
C GLU A 198 -11.04 6.17 2.00
N ASN A 199 -11.04 6.67 0.76
CA ASN A 199 -11.56 5.92 -0.39
C ASN A 199 -10.72 4.67 -0.69
N VAL A 200 -9.40 4.73 -0.50
CA VAL A 200 -8.52 3.56 -0.58
C VAL A 200 -8.88 2.56 0.52
N CYS A 201 -9.06 3.00 1.76
CA CYS A 201 -9.47 2.13 2.87
C CYS A 201 -10.84 1.50 2.61
N GLN A 202 -11.80 2.25 2.05
CA GLN A 202 -13.09 1.71 1.65
C GLN A 202 -12.98 0.65 0.55
N ALA A 203 -12.09 0.84 -0.44
CA ALA A 203 -11.84 -0.17 -1.46
C ALA A 203 -11.28 -1.47 -0.85
N PHE A 204 -10.35 -1.37 0.12
CA PHE A 204 -9.89 -2.54 0.87
C PHE A 204 -11.02 -3.23 1.63
N ARG A 205 -11.91 -2.47 2.30
CA ARG A 205 -13.09 -3.04 2.99
C ARG A 205 -13.93 -3.86 2.03
N LEU A 206 -14.26 -3.32 0.86
CA LEU A 206 -15.05 -4.04 -0.15
C LEU A 206 -14.34 -5.31 -0.62
N CYS A 207 -13.03 -5.26 -0.92
CA CYS A 207 -12.27 -6.46 -1.31
C CYS A 207 -12.26 -7.55 -0.24
N LEU A 208 -12.32 -7.19 1.04
CA LEU A 208 -12.32 -8.15 2.15
C LEU A 208 -13.72 -8.72 2.43
N GLN A 209 -14.78 -7.98 2.11
CA GLN A 209 -16.17 -8.36 2.38
C GLN A 209 -16.84 -9.07 1.20
N GLU A 210 -16.54 -8.65 -0.04
CA GLU A 210 -17.21 -9.13 -1.24
C GLU A 210 -16.40 -10.25 -1.92
N ALA A 211 -16.88 -11.47 -1.81
CA ALA A 211 -16.21 -12.66 -2.37
C ALA A 211 -15.98 -12.58 -3.89
N GLU A 212 -16.83 -11.84 -4.61
CA GLU A 212 -16.74 -11.63 -6.05
C GLU A 212 -15.55 -10.75 -6.45
N MET A 213 -15.05 -9.91 -5.53
CA MET A 213 -13.87 -9.08 -5.77
C MET A 213 -12.55 -9.85 -5.65
N ALA A 214 -12.58 -11.09 -5.13
CA ALA A 214 -11.38 -11.85 -4.86
C ALA A 214 -10.73 -12.39 -6.15
N GLY A 215 -9.49 -11.97 -6.41
CA GLY A 215 -8.70 -12.39 -7.58
C GLY A 215 -8.69 -11.37 -8.73
N GLU A 216 -9.49 -10.32 -8.66
CA GLU A 216 -9.66 -9.31 -9.70
C GLU A 216 -8.66 -8.13 -9.58
N THR A 217 -8.65 -7.25 -10.58
CA THR A 217 -7.86 -6.01 -10.58
C THR A 217 -8.78 -4.80 -10.71
N TYR A 218 -8.60 -3.82 -9.83
CA TYR A 218 -9.37 -2.58 -9.82
C TYR A 218 -8.44 -1.37 -9.89
N ASP A 219 -8.73 -0.47 -10.82
CA ASP A 219 -8.08 0.84 -10.91
C ASP A 219 -8.77 1.82 -9.98
N LEU A 220 -8.04 2.39 -9.04
CA LEU A 220 -8.52 3.37 -8.07
C LEU A 220 -8.01 4.76 -8.45
N GLY A 221 -8.91 5.66 -8.78
CA GLY A 221 -8.58 7.03 -9.14
C GLY A 221 -9.69 8.00 -8.75
N GLY A 222 -9.35 9.28 -8.62
CA GLY A 222 -10.34 10.34 -8.45
C GLY A 222 -11.08 10.66 -9.75
N HIS A 223 -11.91 11.71 -9.71
CA HIS A 223 -12.80 12.07 -10.80
C HIS A 223 -12.09 12.45 -12.12
N CYS A 224 -10.88 13.00 -12.03
CA CYS A 224 -10.15 13.45 -13.22
C CYS A 224 -8.64 13.17 -13.09
N ALA A 225 -8.01 12.96 -14.25
CA ALA A 225 -6.57 12.96 -14.35
C ALA A 225 -6.05 14.40 -14.36
N MET A 226 -5.11 14.72 -13.49
CA MET A 226 -4.54 16.05 -13.30
C MET A 226 -3.01 15.99 -13.47
N ALA A 227 -2.44 16.98 -14.13
CA ALA A 227 -0.98 17.11 -14.21
C ALA A 227 -0.38 17.53 -12.86
N TYR A 228 0.86 17.13 -12.60
CA TYR A 228 1.54 17.56 -11.37
C TYR A 228 1.66 19.08 -11.27
N SER A 229 1.88 19.79 -12.40
CA SER A 229 1.88 21.24 -12.45
C SER A 229 0.55 21.87 -12.04
N GLU A 230 -0.58 21.26 -12.44
CA GLU A 230 -1.92 21.71 -12.06
C GLU A 230 -2.17 21.48 -10.56
N MET A 231 -1.76 20.33 -10.02
CA MET A 231 -1.86 20.07 -8.57
C MET A 231 -1.05 21.08 -7.74
N ILE A 232 0.17 21.42 -8.19
CA ILE A 232 1.00 22.41 -7.52
C ILE A 232 0.33 23.80 -7.58
N SER A 233 -0.23 24.18 -8.74
CA SER A 233 -0.94 25.45 -8.88
C SER A 233 -2.15 25.55 -7.97
N GLN A 234 -3.02 24.54 -7.98
CA GLN A 234 -4.22 24.51 -7.12
C GLN A 234 -3.84 24.51 -5.64
N THR A 235 -2.77 23.78 -5.26
CA THR A 235 -2.27 23.81 -3.87
C THR A 235 -1.76 25.20 -3.48
N ALA A 236 -1.10 25.91 -4.40
CA ALA A 236 -0.63 27.26 -4.15
C ALA A 236 -1.82 28.22 -3.94
N ASP A 237 -2.83 28.14 -4.81
CA ASP A 237 -4.03 28.97 -4.71
C ASP A 237 -4.76 28.75 -3.37
N LEU A 238 -4.93 27.48 -2.95
CA LEU A 238 -5.51 27.12 -1.66
C LEU A 238 -4.71 27.63 -0.45
N LEU A 239 -3.39 27.76 -0.59
CA LEU A 239 -2.50 28.30 0.44
C LEU A 239 -2.35 29.84 0.37
N GLY A 240 -3.11 30.52 -0.50
CA GLY A 240 -3.02 31.97 -0.72
C GLY A 240 -1.69 32.43 -1.33
N LYS A 241 -1.00 31.53 -2.06
CA LYS A 241 0.28 31.80 -2.72
C LYS A 241 0.15 31.79 -4.23
N ARG A 242 0.99 32.56 -4.90
CA ARG A 242 1.12 32.49 -6.37
C ARG A 242 2.29 31.60 -6.72
N ALA A 243 2.01 30.43 -7.34
CA ALA A 243 3.05 29.61 -7.93
C ALA A 243 3.50 30.25 -9.27
N ARG A 244 4.79 30.52 -9.41
CA ARG A 244 5.40 30.95 -10.68
C ARG A 244 6.21 29.79 -11.23
N PHE A 245 5.87 29.35 -12.44
CA PHE A 245 6.57 28.29 -13.16
C PHE A 245 7.43 28.89 -14.26
N PHE A 246 8.62 28.30 -14.46
CA PHE A 246 9.52 28.58 -15.56
C PHE A 246 9.97 27.28 -16.23
#